data_ad65dd6cdb7a819c0ec048a058d61d44
#
_entry.id   ad65dd6cdb7a819c0ec048a058d61d44
#
_cell.length_a   1.000
_cell.length_b   1.000
_cell.length_c   1.000
_cell.angle_alpha   90.00
_cell.angle_beta   90.00
_cell.angle_gamma   90.00
#
_symmetry.space_group_name_H-M   'P 1'
#
loop_
_entity.id
_entity.type
_entity.pdbx_description
1 polymer ?
#
loop_
_entity_poly.entity_id
_entity_poly.type
_entity_poly.pdbx_seq_one_letter_code
_entity_poly.pdbx_strand_id
1 'polypeptide(L)'
;AKSLLGRLDFADFDQPVEELSGGQRKRVALVHVLLQPVDILVLDEPTNHLDSSMSGWLEEYLIRFRGTLVMVTHDRYFLDRVSTRIVEVDRGCVYSYPGSYSKYIQLKEERLDMEQASERKRRSILRTELQWLARGARARSTKQKAHIQRIEDMQNVTAPQQQGKVEMSSLASRMGRKTMEAREVCKAYG
;
A
#
# COMPACT_ATOMS: atom_id res chain seq x y z
N ALA A 1 -9.18 -31.21 6.55
CA ALA A 1 -9.50 -30.30 7.65
C ALA A 1 -8.54 -30.49 8.82
N LYS A 2 -8.54 -31.67 9.52
CA LYS A 2 -7.73 -31.91 10.73
C LYS A 2 -6.23 -31.64 10.52
N SER A 3 -5.65 -32.02 9.39
CA SER A 3 -4.23 -31.74 9.08
C SER A 3 -3.94 -30.24 8.96
N LEU A 4 -4.87 -29.45 8.42
CA LEU A 4 -4.72 -28.00 8.32
C LEU A 4 -4.90 -27.30 9.68
N LEU A 5 -5.88 -27.72 10.46
CA LEU A 5 -6.10 -27.22 11.82
C LEU A 5 -4.90 -27.52 12.73
N GLY A 6 -4.32 -28.72 12.64
CA GLY A 6 -3.12 -29.06 13.38
C GLY A 6 -1.91 -28.18 13.04
N ARG A 7 -1.80 -27.68 11.79
CA ARG A 7 -0.76 -26.71 11.39
C ARG A 7 -1.03 -25.30 11.91
N LEU A 8 -2.26 -25.00 12.29
CA LEU A 8 -2.67 -23.72 12.88
C LEU A 8 -2.80 -23.80 14.42
N ASP A 9 -2.06 -24.72 15.03
CA ASP A 9 -1.93 -24.89 16.49
C ASP A 9 -3.27 -25.17 17.20
N PHE A 10 -4.10 -26.04 16.57
CA PHE A 10 -5.27 -26.61 17.23
C PHE A 10 -4.95 -27.97 17.82
N ALA A 11 -4.96 -28.06 19.15
CA ALA A 11 -4.72 -29.31 19.87
C ALA A 11 -6.00 -30.16 20.00
N ASP A 12 -7.15 -29.50 20.20
CA ASP A 12 -8.45 -30.14 20.34
C ASP A 12 -9.37 -29.75 19.16
N PHE A 13 -9.78 -30.73 18.38
CA PHE A 13 -10.64 -30.56 17.20
C PHE A 13 -12.14 -30.69 17.53
N ASP A 14 -12.49 -31.11 18.74
CA ASP A 14 -13.86 -31.33 19.18
C ASP A 14 -14.37 -30.18 20.07
N GLN A 15 -13.51 -29.17 20.33
CA GLN A 15 -13.86 -27.98 21.11
C GLN A 15 -14.97 -27.18 20.41
N PRO A 16 -16.04 -26.79 21.11
CA PRO A 16 -17.09 -25.93 20.59
C PRO A 16 -16.56 -24.57 20.09
N VAL A 17 -17.08 -24.07 18.96
CA VAL A 17 -16.63 -22.81 18.35
C VAL A 17 -16.88 -21.61 19.27
N GLU A 18 -17.89 -21.68 20.11
CA GLU A 18 -18.24 -20.65 21.10
C GLU A 18 -17.15 -20.45 22.15
N GLU A 19 -16.38 -21.47 22.48
CA GLU A 19 -15.31 -21.44 23.48
C GLU A 19 -13.97 -20.97 22.90
N LEU A 20 -13.87 -20.85 21.57
CA LEU A 20 -12.66 -20.41 20.91
C LEU A 20 -12.41 -18.92 21.13
N SER A 21 -11.15 -18.55 21.32
CA SER A 21 -10.71 -17.14 21.31
C SER A 21 -10.98 -16.49 19.94
N GLY A 22 -10.99 -15.16 19.89
CA GLY A 22 -11.19 -14.42 18.63
C GLY A 22 -10.17 -14.77 17.56
N GLY A 23 -8.88 -14.98 17.95
CA GLY A 23 -7.82 -15.41 17.05
C GLY A 23 -8.01 -16.84 16.54
N GLN A 24 -8.41 -17.75 17.42
CA GLN A 24 -8.73 -19.14 17.05
C GLN A 24 -9.91 -19.20 16.07
N ARG A 25 -10.98 -18.46 16.33
CA ARG A 25 -12.14 -18.38 15.40
C ARG A 25 -11.73 -17.90 14.00
N LYS A 26 -10.87 -16.89 13.92
CA LYS A 26 -10.36 -16.40 12.63
C LYS A 26 -9.53 -17.47 11.90
N ARG A 27 -8.70 -18.22 12.61
CA ARG A 27 -7.90 -19.33 12.06
C ARG A 27 -8.80 -20.46 11.54
N VAL A 28 -9.85 -20.83 12.28
CA VAL A 28 -10.84 -21.82 11.82
C VAL A 28 -11.57 -21.34 10.58
N ALA A 29 -11.99 -20.06 10.55
CA ALA A 29 -12.62 -19.47 9.39
C ALA A 29 -11.71 -19.48 8.15
N LEU A 30 -10.42 -19.17 8.34
CA LEU A 30 -9.42 -19.24 7.27
C LEU A 30 -9.32 -20.66 6.71
N VAL A 31 -9.16 -21.67 7.59
CA VAL A 31 -9.12 -23.08 7.15
C VAL A 31 -10.38 -23.48 6.41
N HIS A 32 -11.54 -23.05 6.91
CA HIS A 32 -12.81 -23.35 6.27
C HIS A 32 -12.85 -22.82 4.83
N VAL A 33 -12.44 -21.57 4.63
CA VAL A 33 -12.38 -20.96 3.29
C VAL A 33 -11.37 -21.66 2.39
N LEU A 34 -10.16 -21.98 2.91
CA LEU A 34 -9.10 -22.62 2.12
C LEU A 34 -9.45 -24.07 1.71
N LEU A 35 -10.40 -24.71 2.38
CA LEU A 35 -10.87 -26.06 2.03
C LEU A 35 -11.96 -26.05 0.95
N GLN A 36 -12.56 -24.91 0.64
CA GLN A 36 -13.58 -24.81 -0.39
C GLN A 36 -12.96 -24.88 -1.79
N PRO A 37 -13.55 -25.60 -2.73
CA PRO A 37 -13.16 -25.54 -4.13
C PRO A 37 -13.68 -24.23 -4.74
N VAL A 38 -12.82 -23.21 -4.75
CA VAL A 38 -13.16 -21.86 -5.25
C VAL A 38 -12.23 -21.45 -6.37
N ASP A 39 -12.75 -20.74 -7.35
CA ASP A 39 -11.97 -20.15 -8.44
C ASP A 39 -11.39 -18.79 -8.06
N ILE A 40 -12.06 -18.09 -7.13
CA ILE A 40 -11.63 -16.77 -6.64
C ILE A 40 -11.59 -16.82 -5.11
N LEU A 41 -10.43 -16.49 -4.56
CA LEU A 41 -10.19 -16.39 -3.13
C LEU A 41 -9.92 -14.93 -2.76
N VAL A 42 -10.74 -14.38 -1.86
CA VAL A 42 -10.59 -13.02 -1.34
C VAL A 42 -10.20 -13.07 0.13
N LEU A 43 -9.06 -12.49 0.47
CA LEU A 43 -8.52 -12.48 1.82
C LEU A 43 -8.24 -11.03 2.27
N ASP A 44 -8.71 -10.70 3.46
CA ASP A 44 -8.45 -9.43 4.12
C ASP A 44 -7.61 -9.67 5.37
N GLU A 45 -6.38 -9.10 5.38
CA GLU A 45 -5.38 -9.24 6.45
C GLU A 45 -5.19 -10.68 6.96
N PRO A 46 -4.91 -11.65 6.05
CA PRO A 46 -4.90 -13.08 6.40
C PRO A 46 -3.75 -13.47 7.35
N THR A 47 -2.70 -12.66 7.44
CA THR A 47 -1.55 -12.91 8.33
C THR A 47 -1.80 -12.43 9.76
N ASN A 48 -2.84 -11.63 10.00
CA ASN A 48 -3.19 -11.17 11.34
C ASN A 48 -3.54 -12.35 12.26
N HIS A 49 -2.94 -12.38 13.44
CA HIS A 49 -3.09 -13.43 14.44
C HIS A 49 -2.45 -14.78 14.07
N LEU A 50 -1.60 -14.81 13.05
CA LEU A 50 -0.74 -15.95 12.73
C LEU A 50 0.67 -15.72 13.28
N ASP A 51 1.31 -16.78 13.77
CA ASP A 51 2.73 -16.76 14.05
C ASP A 51 3.55 -16.95 12.76
N SER A 52 4.88 -16.87 12.87
CA SER A 52 5.78 -16.98 11.73
C SER A 52 5.67 -18.33 11.00
N SER A 53 5.42 -19.42 11.73
CA SER A 53 5.28 -20.76 11.17
C SER A 53 3.99 -20.88 10.36
N MET A 54 2.89 -20.38 10.91
CA MET A 54 1.58 -20.37 10.26
C MET A 54 1.56 -19.45 9.03
N SER A 55 2.19 -18.28 9.14
CA SER A 55 2.33 -17.35 8.02
C SER A 55 3.12 -17.97 6.87
N GLY A 56 4.24 -18.64 7.16
CA GLY A 56 5.03 -19.34 6.16
C GLY A 56 4.27 -20.47 5.48
N TRP A 57 3.47 -21.24 6.25
CA TRP A 57 2.62 -22.26 5.68
C TRP A 57 1.53 -21.68 4.77
N LEU A 58 0.86 -20.58 5.19
CA LEU A 58 -0.16 -19.90 4.38
C LEU A 58 0.44 -19.39 3.08
N GLU A 59 1.62 -18.80 3.14
CA GLU A 59 2.38 -18.34 1.99
C GLU A 59 2.58 -19.47 0.96
N GLU A 60 3.11 -20.61 1.40
CA GLU A 60 3.32 -21.78 0.53
C GLU A 60 2.00 -22.30 -0.08
N TYR A 61 0.91 -22.26 0.69
CA TYR A 61 -0.40 -22.66 0.21
C TYR A 61 -0.90 -21.71 -0.90
N LEU A 62 -0.81 -20.40 -0.67
CA LEU A 62 -1.30 -19.39 -1.62
C LEU A 62 -0.46 -19.33 -2.90
N ILE A 63 0.85 -19.56 -2.83
CA ILE A 63 1.73 -19.67 -4.01
C ILE A 63 1.29 -20.84 -4.92
N ARG A 64 0.77 -21.93 -4.33
CA ARG A 64 0.30 -23.12 -5.07
C ARG A 64 -1.17 -23.04 -5.49
N PHE A 65 -1.88 -22.03 -5.02
CA PHE A 65 -3.29 -21.84 -5.36
C PHE A 65 -3.44 -21.55 -6.86
N ARG A 66 -4.30 -22.33 -7.54
CA ARG A 66 -4.47 -22.24 -9.00
C ARG A 66 -5.56 -21.28 -9.46
N GLY A 67 -6.37 -20.77 -8.54
CA GLY A 67 -7.40 -19.78 -8.80
C GLY A 67 -6.89 -18.35 -8.79
N THR A 68 -7.81 -17.41 -8.83
CA THR A 68 -7.51 -15.97 -8.67
C THR A 68 -7.48 -15.62 -7.19
N LEU A 69 -6.34 -15.10 -6.71
CA LEU A 69 -6.20 -14.58 -5.35
C LEU A 69 -6.32 -13.05 -5.37
N VAL A 70 -7.25 -12.53 -4.58
CA VAL A 70 -7.35 -11.10 -4.26
C VAL A 70 -7.07 -10.94 -2.78
N MET A 71 -6.09 -10.12 -2.43
CA MET A 71 -5.65 -10.01 -1.04
C MET A 71 -5.38 -8.56 -0.67
N VAL A 72 -5.77 -8.18 0.54
CA VAL A 72 -5.39 -6.92 1.20
C VAL A 72 -4.57 -7.27 2.42
N THR A 73 -3.37 -6.71 2.54
CA THR A 73 -2.52 -6.87 3.73
C THR A 73 -1.49 -5.75 3.85
N HIS A 74 -1.04 -5.48 5.08
CA HIS A 74 0.07 -4.59 5.38
C HIS A 74 1.42 -5.31 5.49
N ASP A 75 1.42 -6.64 5.42
CA ASP A 75 2.64 -7.46 5.46
C ASP A 75 3.37 -7.42 4.11
N ARG A 76 4.40 -6.59 4.04
CA ARG A 76 5.20 -6.36 2.82
C ARG A 76 5.99 -7.59 2.39
N TYR A 77 6.48 -8.39 3.36
CA TYR A 77 7.23 -9.62 3.07
C TYR A 77 6.30 -10.67 2.46
N PHE A 78 5.12 -10.80 3.02
CA PHE A 78 4.10 -11.69 2.50
C PHE A 78 3.66 -11.30 1.09
N LEU A 79 3.41 -10.00 0.86
CA LEU A 79 3.10 -9.47 -0.47
C LEU A 79 4.21 -9.75 -1.48
N ASP A 80 5.47 -9.55 -1.09
CA ASP A 80 6.59 -9.72 -2.01
C ASP A 80 6.75 -11.16 -2.50
N ARG A 81 6.35 -12.14 -1.69
CA ARG A 81 6.46 -13.57 -2.02
C ARG A 81 5.23 -14.16 -2.70
N VAL A 82 4.04 -13.69 -2.37
CA VAL A 82 2.78 -14.27 -2.84
C VAL A 82 2.22 -13.51 -4.04
N SER A 83 2.41 -12.19 -4.13
CA SER A 83 1.78 -11.39 -5.17
C SER A 83 2.50 -11.51 -6.52
N THR A 84 1.71 -11.62 -7.58
CA THR A 84 2.18 -11.51 -8.97
C THR A 84 1.79 -10.17 -9.60
N ARG A 85 0.93 -9.42 -8.91
CA ARG A 85 0.43 -8.11 -9.33
C ARG A 85 -0.02 -7.33 -8.11
N ILE A 86 0.32 -6.06 -8.06
CA ILE A 86 -0.18 -5.12 -7.05
C ILE A 86 -1.16 -4.16 -7.70
N VAL A 87 -2.27 -3.92 -7.04
CA VAL A 87 -3.27 -2.92 -7.42
C VAL A 87 -3.30 -1.83 -6.36
N GLU A 88 -2.96 -0.62 -6.77
CA GLU A 88 -2.99 0.56 -5.91
C GLU A 88 -4.23 1.39 -6.23
N VAL A 89 -4.98 1.76 -5.20
CA VAL A 89 -6.07 2.73 -5.31
C VAL A 89 -5.58 4.05 -4.70
N ASP A 90 -5.37 5.05 -5.52
CA ASP A 90 -4.87 6.36 -5.10
C ASP A 90 -5.68 7.47 -5.76
N ARG A 91 -6.23 8.39 -4.97
CA ARG A 91 -6.98 9.57 -5.42
C ARG A 91 -8.09 9.28 -6.44
N GLY A 92 -8.83 8.21 -6.23
CA GLY A 92 -9.91 7.79 -7.14
C GLY A 92 -9.44 7.12 -8.44
N CYS A 93 -8.14 6.94 -8.61
CA CYS A 93 -7.54 6.21 -9.72
C CYS A 93 -7.06 4.83 -9.27
N VAL A 94 -7.09 3.88 -10.19
CA VAL A 94 -6.60 2.52 -9.97
C VAL A 94 -5.38 2.29 -10.83
N TYR A 95 -4.26 1.97 -10.19
CA TYR A 95 -2.99 1.66 -10.86
C TYR A 95 -2.66 0.20 -10.68
N SER A 96 -2.28 -0.47 -11.77
CA SER A 96 -1.92 -1.88 -11.75
C SER A 96 -0.44 -2.05 -12.08
N TYR A 97 0.29 -2.70 -11.18
CA TYR A 97 1.72 -2.93 -11.30
C TYR A 97 1.99 -4.43 -11.38
N PRO A 98 2.58 -4.92 -12.47
CA PRO A 98 2.98 -6.32 -12.56
C PRO A 98 4.21 -6.58 -11.69
N GLY A 99 4.22 -7.73 -11.02
CA GLY A 99 5.34 -8.18 -10.19
C GLY A 99 5.05 -8.15 -8.70
N SER A 100 6.11 -8.36 -7.91
CA SER A 100 6.10 -8.39 -6.45
C SER A 100 6.00 -6.98 -5.84
N TYR A 101 5.92 -6.92 -4.51
CA TYR A 101 5.89 -5.65 -3.77
C TYR A 101 7.15 -4.82 -4.01
N SER A 102 8.33 -5.43 -4.05
CA SER A 102 9.59 -4.73 -4.36
C SER A 102 9.56 -4.09 -5.74
N LYS A 103 9.01 -4.80 -6.74
CA LYS A 103 8.85 -4.25 -8.10
C LYS A 103 7.82 -3.12 -8.16
N TYR A 104 6.73 -3.24 -7.40
CA TYR A 104 5.73 -2.18 -7.27
C TYR A 104 6.34 -0.88 -6.78
N ILE A 105 7.18 -0.92 -5.72
CA ILE A 105 7.81 0.29 -5.18
C ILE A 105 8.63 1.02 -6.25
N GLN A 106 9.43 0.28 -7.02
CA GLN A 106 10.23 0.85 -8.11
C GLN A 106 9.34 1.52 -9.18
N LEU A 107 8.33 0.80 -9.66
CA LEU A 107 7.43 1.31 -10.71
C LEU A 107 6.59 2.50 -10.23
N LYS A 108 6.22 2.51 -8.95
CA LYS A 108 5.53 3.64 -8.32
C LYS A 108 6.42 4.88 -8.27
N GLU A 109 7.69 4.73 -7.89
CA GLU A 109 8.66 5.82 -7.86
C GLU A 109 8.87 6.39 -9.26
N GLU A 110 9.09 5.54 -10.26
CA GLU A 110 9.20 5.96 -11.67
C GLU A 110 7.95 6.73 -12.14
N ARG A 111 6.75 6.27 -11.80
CA ARG A 111 5.50 6.97 -12.12
C ARG A 111 5.45 8.36 -11.49
N LEU A 112 5.75 8.44 -10.18
CA LEU A 112 5.74 9.71 -9.46
C LEU A 112 6.76 10.71 -10.02
N ASP A 113 7.93 10.24 -10.40
CA ASP A 113 8.96 11.08 -11.03
C ASP A 113 8.53 11.60 -12.40
N MET A 114 7.90 10.75 -13.22
CA MET A 114 7.32 11.16 -14.50
C MET A 114 6.19 12.17 -14.34
N GLU A 115 5.29 11.97 -13.36
CA GLU A 115 4.23 12.91 -13.04
C GLU A 115 4.80 14.28 -12.61
N GLN A 116 5.81 14.28 -11.75
CA GLN A 116 6.48 15.50 -11.30
C GLN A 116 7.21 16.23 -12.45
N ALA A 117 7.90 15.48 -13.32
CA ALA A 117 8.58 16.04 -14.49
C ALA A 117 7.57 16.67 -15.47
N SER A 118 6.46 16.00 -15.73
CA SER A 118 5.36 16.49 -16.56
C SER A 118 4.77 17.78 -15.98
N GLU A 119 4.52 17.80 -14.68
CA GLU A 119 3.98 18.98 -13.99
C GLU A 119 4.95 20.16 -14.01
N ARG A 120 6.24 19.92 -13.79
CA ARG A 120 7.28 20.96 -13.92
C ARG A 120 7.29 21.54 -15.32
N LYS A 121 7.21 20.71 -16.36
CA LYS A 121 7.14 21.14 -17.76
C LYS A 121 5.88 21.94 -18.02
N ARG A 122 4.72 21.48 -17.56
CA ARG A 122 3.44 22.19 -17.68
C ARG A 122 3.52 23.59 -17.06
N ARG A 123 4.01 23.70 -15.82
CA ARG A 123 4.18 24.98 -15.12
C ARG A 123 5.13 25.93 -15.84
N SER A 124 6.21 25.42 -16.41
CA SER A 124 7.15 26.22 -17.18
C SER A 124 6.51 26.79 -18.44
N ILE A 125 5.78 25.97 -19.20
CA ILE A 125 5.04 26.41 -20.38
C ILE A 125 3.99 27.44 -19.98
N LEU A 126 3.16 27.15 -18.99
CA LEU A 126 2.10 28.03 -18.51
C LEU A 126 2.65 29.40 -18.09
N ARG A 127 3.79 29.43 -17.38
CA ARG A 127 4.45 30.68 -16.99
C ARG A 127 4.83 31.54 -18.22
N THR A 128 5.38 30.92 -19.25
CA THR A 128 5.75 31.60 -20.50
C THR A 128 4.52 32.15 -21.23
N GLU A 129 3.47 31.35 -21.31
CA GLU A 129 2.22 31.71 -21.96
C GLU A 129 1.47 32.84 -21.23
N LEU A 130 1.46 32.82 -19.90
CA LEU A 130 0.88 33.90 -19.09
C LEU A 130 1.66 35.20 -19.26
N GLN A 131 2.99 35.15 -19.38
CA GLN A 131 3.80 36.34 -19.68
C GLN A 131 3.48 36.90 -21.08
N TRP A 132 3.22 36.02 -22.05
CA TRP A 132 2.78 36.45 -23.39
C TRP A 132 1.40 37.13 -23.35
N LEU A 133 0.42 36.57 -22.62
CA LEU A 133 -0.90 37.20 -22.40
C LEU A 133 -0.77 38.57 -21.72
N ALA A 134 0.06 38.71 -20.71
CA ALA A 134 0.27 39.96 -19.97
C ALA A 134 0.84 41.08 -20.83
N ARG A 135 1.60 40.74 -21.89
CA ARG A 135 2.12 41.75 -22.87
C ARG A 135 1.07 42.31 -23.83
N GLY A 136 -0.22 42.00 -23.63
CA GLY A 136 -1.31 42.57 -24.39
C GLY A 136 -1.61 41.84 -25.70
N ALA A 137 -1.55 40.52 -25.69
CA ALA A 137 -2.00 39.69 -26.80
C ALA A 137 -3.48 39.99 -27.15
N ARG A 138 -3.71 40.75 -28.21
CA ARG A 138 -5.07 41.11 -28.65
C ARG A 138 -5.68 39.94 -29.41
N ALA A 139 -6.72 39.32 -28.87
CA ALA A 139 -7.45 38.20 -29.48
C ALA A 139 -8.26 38.60 -30.70
N ARG A 140 -7.61 39.04 -31.80
CA ARG A 140 -8.27 39.45 -33.02
C ARG A 140 -8.46 38.35 -34.06
N SER A 141 -7.81 37.19 -33.89
CA SER A 141 -7.90 36.07 -34.83
C SER A 141 -8.40 34.80 -34.16
N THR A 142 -9.01 33.90 -34.95
CA THR A 142 -9.46 32.58 -34.48
C THR A 142 -8.32 31.74 -33.88
N LYS A 143 -7.10 31.85 -34.43
CA LYS A 143 -5.90 31.18 -33.91
C LYS A 143 -5.52 31.69 -32.52
N GLN A 144 -5.66 32.97 -32.25
CA GLN A 144 -5.38 33.55 -30.94
C GLN A 144 -6.42 33.12 -29.90
N LYS A 145 -7.71 33.04 -30.27
CA LYS A 145 -8.76 32.51 -29.37
C LYS A 145 -8.47 31.06 -28.97
N ALA A 146 -8.13 30.21 -29.95
CA ALA A 146 -7.77 28.80 -29.66
C ALA A 146 -6.51 28.70 -28.79
N HIS A 147 -5.57 29.64 -28.90
CA HIS A 147 -4.38 29.67 -28.03
C HIS A 147 -4.74 30.05 -26.59
N ILE A 148 -5.57 31.08 -26.40
CA ILE A 148 -6.07 31.49 -25.08
C ILE A 148 -6.82 30.33 -24.42
N GLN A 149 -7.72 29.66 -25.15
CA GLN A 149 -8.44 28.50 -24.61
C GLN A 149 -7.50 27.39 -24.14
N ARG A 150 -6.43 27.11 -24.88
CA ARG A 150 -5.42 26.13 -24.48
C ARG A 150 -4.68 26.51 -23.19
N ILE A 151 -4.44 27.81 -22.97
CA ILE A 151 -3.84 28.31 -21.73
C ILE A 151 -4.80 28.13 -20.56
N GLU A 152 -6.08 28.46 -20.75
CA GLU A 152 -7.13 28.25 -19.75
C GLU A 152 -7.29 26.77 -19.41
N ASP A 153 -7.29 25.87 -20.40
CA ASP A 153 -7.34 24.44 -20.21
C ASP A 153 -6.13 23.96 -19.38
N MET A 154 -4.93 24.48 -19.67
CA MET A 154 -3.73 24.16 -18.88
C MET A 154 -3.79 24.70 -17.44
N GLN A 155 -4.47 25.81 -17.19
CA GLN A 155 -4.67 26.34 -15.83
C GLN A 155 -5.64 25.47 -15.02
N ASN A 156 -6.68 24.96 -15.67
CA ASN A 156 -7.75 24.18 -15.03
C ASN A 156 -7.34 22.75 -14.71
N VAL A 157 -6.20 22.26 -15.20
CA VAL A 157 -5.68 20.94 -14.82
C VAL A 157 -5.26 20.97 -13.36
N THR A 158 -5.93 20.17 -12.54
CA THR A 158 -5.58 20.00 -11.13
C THR A 158 -4.18 19.41 -11.02
N ALA A 159 -3.27 20.14 -10.41
CA ALA A 159 -1.90 19.65 -10.20
C ALA A 159 -1.91 18.41 -9.30
N PRO A 160 -1.07 17.38 -9.59
CA PRO A 160 -0.88 16.28 -8.67
C PRO A 160 -0.45 16.82 -7.31
N GLN A 161 -1.23 16.53 -6.27
CA GLN A 161 -0.84 16.89 -4.91
C GLN A 161 0.42 16.11 -4.56
N GLN A 162 1.52 16.81 -4.29
CA GLN A 162 2.70 16.18 -3.73
C GLN A 162 2.30 15.58 -2.39
N GLN A 163 2.49 14.27 -2.24
CA GLN A 163 2.52 13.67 -0.90
C GLN A 163 3.66 14.36 -0.18
N GLY A 164 3.33 15.19 0.83
CA GLY A 164 4.34 15.82 1.65
C GLY A 164 5.25 14.72 2.19
N LYS A 165 6.54 14.75 1.83
CA LYS A 165 7.52 13.99 2.59
C LYS A 165 7.37 14.50 4.01
N VAL A 166 6.92 13.66 4.92
CA VAL A 166 7.05 13.94 6.33
C VAL A 166 8.55 13.90 6.58
N GLU A 167 9.21 15.04 6.40
CA GLU A 167 10.54 15.24 6.94
C GLU A 167 10.38 15.25 8.46
N MET A 168 10.51 14.08 9.05
CA MET A 168 10.79 13.99 10.47
C MET A 168 12.22 14.53 10.62
N SER A 169 12.36 15.86 10.60
CA SER A 169 13.53 16.49 11.19
C SER A 169 13.47 16.15 12.68
N SER A 170 14.13 15.07 13.08
CA SER A 170 14.54 14.96 14.46
C SER A 170 15.40 16.20 14.69
N LEU A 171 14.86 17.20 15.35
CA LEU A 171 15.68 18.17 16.04
C LEU A 171 16.62 17.30 16.88
N ALA A 172 17.87 17.22 16.44
CA ALA A 172 18.94 16.62 17.22
C ALA A 172 19.14 17.54 18.42
N SER A 173 18.18 17.51 19.36
CA SER A 173 18.47 17.96 20.70
C SER A 173 19.58 17.02 21.16
N ARG A 174 20.75 17.58 21.42
CA ARG A 174 21.83 16.85 22.09
C ARG A 174 21.24 16.23 23.32
N MET A 175 20.78 14.99 23.22
CA MET A 175 20.49 14.17 24.37
C MET A 175 21.81 14.07 25.14
N GLY A 176 21.80 14.51 26.40
CA GLY A 176 22.97 14.47 27.26
C GLY A 176 23.56 13.06 27.28
N ARG A 177 24.81 12.97 27.74
CA ARG A 177 25.66 11.76 27.72
C ARG A 177 24.99 10.50 28.33
N LYS A 178 23.87 10.63 29.04
CA LYS A 178 23.03 9.55 29.60
C LYS A 178 21.58 9.78 29.21
N THR A 179 21.04 8.88 28.41
CA THR A 179 19.63 8.89 27.96
C THR A 179 18.69 8.10 28.86
N MET A 180 19.23 7.13 29.57
CA MET A 180 18.48 6.33 30.53
C MET A 180 19.44 5.75 31.58
N GLU A 181 19.15 5.89 32.86
CA GLU A 181 19.90 5.33 33.96
C GLU A 181 18.95 4.56 34.86
N ALA A 182 19.07 3.25 34.92
CA ALA A 182 18.32 2.38 35.82
C ALA A 182 19.21 1.99 36.98
N ARG A 183 18.85 2.36 38.22
CA ARG A 183 19.56 1.99 39.44
C ARG A 183 18.65 1.11 40.29
N GLU A 184 19.19 0.01 40.79
CA GLU A 184 18.53 -0.90 41.75
C GLU A 184 17.10 -1.35 41.33
N VAL A 185 16.95 -1.71 40.03
CA VAL A 185 15.65 -2.22 39.54
C VAL A 185 15.48 -3.66 39.96
N CYS A 186 14.58 -3.89 40.93
CA CYS A 186 14.15 -5.20 41.35
C CYS A 186 12.72 -5.47 40.86
N LYS A 187 12.45 -6.62 40.25
CA LYS A 187 11.10 -7.11 39.92
C LYS A 187 10.92 -8.52 40.45
N ALA A 188 10.01 -8.67 41.41
CA ALA A 188 9.56 -9.98 41.90
C ALA A 188 8.28 -10.39 41.16
N TYR A 189 8.22 -11.59 40.68
CA TYR A 189 6.99 -12.23 40.20
C TYR A 189 6.46 -13.07 41.35
N GLY A 190 5.23 -12.76 41.82
CA GLY A 190 4.49 -13.60 42.76
C GLY A 190 3.91 -14.82 42.07
#